data_7a3d25f0d390ed8af90db94a7461d15b
#
_entry.id   7a3d25f0d390ed8af90db94a7461d15b
#
_cell.length_a   1.000
_cell.length_b   1.000
_cell.length_c   1.000
_cell.angle_alpha   90.00
_cell.angle_beta   90.00
_cell.angle_gamma   90.00
#
_symmetry.space_group_name_H-M   'P 1'
#
loop_
_entity.id
_entity.type
_entity.pdbx_description
1 polymer ?
#
loop_
_entity_poly.entity_id
_entity_poly.type
_entity_poly.pdbx_seq_one_letter_code
_entity_poly.pdbx_strand_id
1 'polypeptide(L)'
;SYAKGIKTGTLDSAGRCLASYAEYEGTTYLIVTMGAPMDKLEEDVKKGEEDPDSIYGGDNVYYNLLDHINLYKWAFSSLVATDFVDKDSEVRDVKVSYGDGIDYANLKPANGFTRLWPVDISVNDVEKKITVYDNVVAPVEVGDVLGKMELVYKGEVLATIDLVSTTKVERSQVKAKVKIAKSYFESSVFKVTLTILIALIVIYSVIHIAKIQKKYMK
;
A
#
# COMPACT_ATOMS: atom_id res chain seq x y z
N SER A 1 -38.37 6.85 -7.59
CA SER A 1 -37.68 5.59 -7.90
C SER A 1 -36.31 5.91 -8.53
N TYR A 2 -35.22 5.46 -7.92
CA TYR A 2 -33.86 5.67 -8.43
C TYR A 2 -33.42 4.56 -9.39
N ALA A 3 -34.15 3.42 -9.42
CA ALA A 3 -33.83 2.28 -10.27
C ALA A 3 -34.26 2.52 -11.72
N LYS A 4 -33.35 2.24 -12.64
CA LYS A 4 -33.55 2.29 -14.08
C LYS A 4 -33.33 0.89 -14.65
N GLY A 5 -34.30 0.41 -15.44
CA GLY A 5 -34.23 -0.93 -16.02
C GLY A 5 -33.22 -0.99 -17.16
N ILE A 6 -32.57 -2.14 -17.33
CA ILE A 6 -31.73 -2.45 -18.49
C ILE A 6 -32.37 -3.58 -19.29
N LYS A 7 -32.53 -4.76 -18.67
CA LYS A 7 -33.05 -5.96 -19.35
C LYS A 7 -33.69 -6.93 -18.38
N THR A 8 -34.86 -7.45 -18.78
CA THR A 8 -35.50 -8.61 -18.15
C THR A 8 -35.35 -9.83 -19.03
N GLY A 9 -35.42 -11.02 -18.44
CA GLY A 9 -35.47 -12.30 -19.12
C GLY A 9 -36.28 -13.29 -18.31
N THR A 10 -37.11 -14.12 -18.96
CA THR A 10 -37.86 -15.16 -18.31
C THR A 10 -37.87 -16.40 -19.20
N LEU A 11 -37.44 -17.52 -18.65
CA LEU A 11 -37.47 -18.84 -19.29
C LEU A 11 -37.78 -19.89 -18.21
N ASP A 12 -38.57 -20.89 -18.54
CA ASP A 12 -38.95 -21.97 -17.60
C ASP A 12 -37.70 -22.65 -16.99
N SER A 13 -36.67 -22.86 -17.80
CA SER A 13 -35.41 -23.48 -17.36
C SER A 13 -34.43 -22.55 -16.61
N ALA A 14 -34.59 -21.23 -16.72
CA ALA A 14 -33.68 -20.24 -16.19
C ALA A 14 -34.32 -19.31 -15.15
N GLY A 15 -35.61 -19.45 -14.88
CA GLY A 15 -36.33 -18.56 -13.99
C GLY A 15 -36.42 -17.12 -14.52
N ARG A 16 -36.73 -16.18 -13.63
CA ARG A 16 -36.74 -14.74 -13.94
C ARG A 16 -35.41 -14.12 -13.71
N CYS A 17 -34.88 -13.41 -14.71
CA CYS A 17 -33.63 -12.68 -14.66
C CYS A 17 -33.88 -11.19 -14.79
N LEU A 18 -33.04 -10.37 -14.16
CA LEU A 18 -33.12 -8.92 -14.23
C LEU A 18 -31.74 -8.32 -14.16
N ALA A 19 -31.43 -7.40 -15.07
CA ALA A 19 -30.35 -6.46 -14.96
C ALA A 19 -30.91 -5.05 -14.82
N SER A 20 -30.51 -4.32 -13.81
CA SER A 20 -30.87 -2.91 -13.61
C SER A 20 -29.74 -2.12 -12.96
N TYR A 21 -29.82 -0.79 -13.04
CA TYR A 21 -28.94 0.09 -12.28
C TYR A 21 -29.75 1.11 -11.51
N ALA A 22 -29.18 1.61 -10.43
CA ALA A 22 -29.75 2.70 -9.66
C ALA A 22 -28.65 3.70 -9.30
N GLU A 23 -29.03 4.97 -9.28
CA GLU A 23 -28.15 6.08 -8.93
C GLU A 23 -28.77 6.86 -7.77
N TYR A 24 -27.95 7.12 -6.74
CA TYR A 24 -28.32 7.93 -5.59
C TYR A 24 -27.08 8.67 -5.06
N GLU A 25 -27.21 9.99 -4.86
CA GLU A 25 -26.13 10.86 -4.35
C GLU A 25 -24.79 10.69 -5.07
N GLY A 26 -24.84 10.55 -6.41
CA GLY A 26 -23.64 10.40 -7.25
C GLY A 26 -23.02 9.01 -7.28
N THR A 27 -23.57 8.05 -6.52
CA THR A 27 -23.14 6.64 -6.54
C THR A 27 -24.07 5.82 -7.40
N THR A 28 -23.53 4.99 -8.30
CA THR A 28 -24.28 4.10 -9.18
C THR A 28 -23.96 2.65 -8.87
N TYR A 29 -24.99 1.86 -8.63
CA TYR A 29 -24.89 0.39 -8.53
C TYR A 29 -25.56 -0.28 -9.70
N LEU A 30 -24.90 -1.32 -10.24
CA LEU A 30 -25.46 -2.26 -11.21
C LEU A 30 -25.72 -3.59 -10.49
N ILE A 31 -26.95 -4.12 -10.65
CA ILE A 31 -27.34 -5.41 -10.11
C ILE A 31 -27.79 -6.31 -11.25
N VAL A 32 -27.36 -7.56 -11.20
CA VAL A 32 -27.81 -8.63 -12.08
C VAL A 32 -28.24 -9.80 -11.21
N THR A 33 -29.53 -10.18 -11.31
CA THR A 33 -30.06 -11.40 -10.69
C THR A 33 -30.47 -12.38 -11.76
N MET A 34 -30.27 -13.66 -11.47
CA MET A 34 -30.58 -14.76 -12.40
C MET A 34 -31.27 -15.88 -11.61
N GLY A 35 -32.18 -16.59 -12.25
CA GLY A 35 -32.81 -17.77 -11.68
C GLY A 35 -33.81 -17.49 -10.56
N ALA A 36 -34.38 -16.29 -10.48
CA ALA A 36 -35.40 -16.02 -9.49
C ALA A 36 -36.65 -16.92 -9.74
N PRO A 37 -37.29 -17.46 -8.67
CA PRO A 37 -38.47 -18.33 -8.79
C PRO A 37 -39.56 -17.69 -9.60
N MET A 38 -40.27 -18.52 -10.40
CA MET A 38 -41.44 -18.10 -11.18
C MET A 38 -42.70 -18.22 -10.38
N ASP A 39 -42.77 -19.25 -9.54
CA ASP A 39 -43.90 -19.53 -8.67
C ASP A 39 -43.63 -19.00 -7.26
N LYS A 40 -44.70 -18.74 -6.52
CA LYS A 40 -44.58 -18.37 -5.11
C LYS A 40 -43.97 -19.50 -4.29
N LEU A 41 -43.06 -19.14 -3.40
CA LEU A 41 -42.53 -20.07 -2.39
C LEU A 41 -43.61 -20.40 -1.37
N GLU A 42 -43.64 -21.63 -0.86
CA GLU A 42 -44.67 -22.11 0.08
C GLU A 42 -44.80 -21.20 1.32
N GLU A 43 -43.71 -20.69 1.84
CA GLU A 43 -43.70 -19.76 2.97
C GLU A 43 -44.35 -18.40 2.64
N ASP A 44 -44.22 -17.94 1.40
CA ASP A 44 -44.76 -16.65 0.95
C ASP A 44 -46.24 -16.77 0.55
N VAL A 45 -46.69 -17.96 0.16
CA VAL A 45 -48.13 -18.27 0.01
C VAL A 45 -48.82 -18.09 1.37
N LYS A 46 -48.28 -18.64 2.44
CA LYS A 46 -48.80 -18.49 3.81
C LYS A 46 -48.85 -17.03 4.27
N LYS A 47 -47.76 -16.29 4.02
CA LYS A 47 -47.71 -14.84 4.34
C LYS A 47 -48.79 -14.05 3.57
N GLY A 48 -49.05 -14.39 2.30
CA GLY A 48 -50.08 -13.76 1.51
C GLY A 48 -51.49 -14.11 1.97
N GLU A 49 -51.71 -15.32 2.53
CA GLU A 49 -52.95 -15.71 3.17
C GLU A 49 -53.22 -14.99 4.48
N GLU A 50 -52.17 -14.78 5.28
CA GLU A 50 -52.20 -14.05 6.56
C GLU A 50 -52.38 -12.53 6.39
N ASP A 51 -51.73 -11.95 5.36
CA ASP A 51 -51.83 -10.53 4.99
C ASP A 51 -52.02 -10.35 3.47
N PRO A 52 -53.28 -10.33 3.00
CA PRO A 52 -53.58 -10.16 1.58
C PRO A 52 -53.13 -8.83 0.97
N ASP A 53 -52.93 -7.80 1.78
CA ASP A 53 -52.41 -6.48 1.35
C ASP A 53 -50.89 -6.43 1.24
N SER A 54 -50.21 -7.48 1.66
CA SER A 54 -48.76 -7.61 1.52
C SER A 54 -48.33 -7.79 0.08
N ILE A 55 -47.07 -7.63 -0.21
CA ILE A 55 -46.46 -7.93 -1.52
C ILE A 55 -46.62 -9.40 -1.94
N TYR A 56 -46.99 -10.28 -1.01
CA TYR A 56 -47.22 -11.69 -1.21
C TYR A 56 -48.71 -12.03 -1.42
N GLY A 57 -49.62 -11.09 -1.18
CA GLY A 57 -51.07 -11.30 -1.30
C GLY A 57 -51.56 -11.39 -2.74
N GLY A 58 -50.90 -10.79 -3.73
CA GLY A 58 -51.25 -10.81 -5.14
C GLY A 58 -50.98 -12.15 -5.83
N ASP A 59 -51.50 -12.36 -7.03
CA ASP A 59 -51.37 -13.62 -7.79
C ASP A 59 -49.91 -13.94 -8.17
N ASN A 60 -49.10 -12.93 -8.36
CA ASN A 60 -47.70 -13.08 -8.79
C ASN A 60 -46.72 -12.29 -7.90
N VAL A 61 -45.70 -12.96 -7.42
CA VAL A 61 -44.56 -12.36 -6.77
C VAL A 61 -43.37 -12.30 -7.74
N TYR A 62 -42.78 -11.12 -7.91
CA TYR A 62 -41.62 -10.92 -8.78
C TYR A 62 -40.35 -10.84 -7.92
N TYR A 63 -39.83 -11.99 -7.51
CA TYR A 63 -38.65 -12.09 -6.63
C TYR A 63 -37.44 -11.34 -7.16
N ASN A 64 -37.20 -11.39 -8.48
CA ASN A 64 -36.11 -10.61 -9.09
C ASN A 64 -36.25 -9.09 -8.88
N LEU A 65 -37.46 -8.55 -8.81
CA LEU A 65 -37.70 -7.13 -8.49
C LEU A 65 -37.50 -6.85 -7.01
N LEU A 66 -37.98 -7.76 -6.14
CA LEU A 66 -37.79 -7.66 -4.69
C LEU A 66 -36.33 -7.71 -4.31
N ASP A 67 -35.55 -8.63 -4.90
CA ASP A 67 -34.12 -8.74 -4.71
C ASP A 67 -33.42 -7.44 -5.07
N HIS A 68 -33.75 -6.86 -6.23
CA HIS A 68 -33.12 -5.57 -6.63
C HIS A 68 -33.49 -4.43 -5.68
N ILE A 69 -34.77 -4.35 -5.24
CA ILE A 69 -35.17 -3.33 -4.27
C ILE A 69 -34.40 -3.48 -2.95
N ASN A 70 -34.27 -4.70 -2.44
CA ASN A 70 -33.62 -4.97 -1.18
C ASN A 70 -32.11 -4.75 -1.28
N LEU A 71 -31.47 -5.20 -2.37
CA LEU A 71 -30.05 -4.99 -2.63
C LEU A 71 -29.72 -3.51 -2.78
N TYR A 72 -30.53 -2.72 -3.50
CA TYR A 72 -30.32 -1.27 -3.59
C TYR A 72 -30.49 -0.58 -2.24
N LYS A 73 -31.53 -0.92 -1.47
CA LYS A 73 -31.70 -0.38 -0.12
C LYS A 73 -30.49 -0.67 0.74
N TRP A 74 -30.02 -1.93 0.73
CA TRP A 74 -28.83 -2.32 1.47
C TRP A 74 -27.59 -1.60 0.98
N ALA A 75 -27.31 -1.57 -0.33
CA ALA A 75 -26.11 -0.96 -0.87
C ALA A 75 -26.02 0.53 -0.57
N PHE A 76 -27.13 1.28 -0.76
CA PHE A 76 -27.15 2.72 -0.49
C PHE A 76 -27.17 3.09 1.00
N SER A 77 -27.60 2.18 1.89
CA SER A 77 -27.63 2.44 3.33
C SER A 77 -26.42 1.88 4.08
N SER A 78 -25.78 0.85 3.53
CA SER A 78 -24.74 0.10 4.25
C SER A 78 -23.33 0.28 3.69
N LEU A 79 -23.19 0.90 2.51
CA LEU A 79 -21.90 1.14 1.88
C LEU A 79 -21.70 2.64 1.65
N VAL A 80 -20.53 3.15 2.00
CA VAL A 80 -20.12 4.54 1.79
C VAL A 80 -18.75 4.60 1.16
N ALA A 81 -18.54 5.57 0.25
CA ALA A 81 -17.21 5.85 -0.28
C ALA A 81 -16.33 6.40 0.85
N THR A 82 -15.31 5.66 1.21
CA THR A 82 -14.45 5.94 2.37
C THR A 82 -13.02 6.14 1.92
N ASP A 83 -12.44 7.27 2.34
CA ASP A 83 -11.05 7.60 2.09
C ASP A 83 -10.17 6.97 3.18
N PHE A 84 -9.33 6.01 2.79
CA PHE A 84 -8.37 5.35 3.69
C PHE A 84 -7.03 6.05 3.72
N VAL A 85 -6.64 6.65 2.60
CA VAL A 85 -5.34 7.30 2.44
C VAL A 85 -5.52 8.61 1.68
N ASP A 86 -5.10 9.69 2.33
CA ASP A 86 -4.94 11.00 1.70
C ASP A 86 -3.53 11.07 1.09
N LYS A 87 -3.47 11.33 -0.23
CA LYS A 87 -2.22 11.45 -0.99
C LYS A 87 -1.32 12.62 -0.54
N ASP A 88 -1.89 13.61 0.13
CA ASP A 88 -1.17 14.83 0.53
C ASP A 88 -0.68 14.79 1.98
N SER A 89 -1.01 13.73 2.74
CA SER A 89 -0.53 13.54 4.09
C SER A 89 0.91 13.00 4.13
N GLU A 90 1.81 13.66 4.84
CA GLU A 90 3.12 13.09 5.16
C GLU A 90 2.96 11.93 6.13
N VAL A 91 3.63 10.82 5.84
CA VAL A 91 3.44 9.56 6.56
C VAL A 91 4.64 9.21 7.41
N ARG A 92 5.85 9.39 6.89
CA ARG A 92 7.11 9.01 7.53
C ARG A 92 8.29 9.70 6.85
N ASP A 93 9.40 9.76 7.57
CA ASP A 93 10.72 10.07 7.01
C ASP A 93 11.56 8.80 6.83
N VAL A 94 12.51 8.85 5.90
CA VAL A 94 13.51 7.81 5.66
C VAL A 94 14.90 8.43 5.69
N LYS A 95 15.85 7.74 6.31
CA LYS A 95 17.24 8.18 6.38
C LYS A 95 17.91 8.04 5.01
N VAL A 96 18.59 9.13 4.57
CA VAL A 96 19.34 9.20 3.31
C VAL A 96 20.82 9.33 3.61
N SER A 97 21.62 8.38 3.14
CA SER A 97 23.08 8.39 3.28
C SER A 97 23.72 9.35 2.28
N TYR A 98 24.77 10.04 2.68
CA TYR A 98 25.56 10.99 1.87
C TYR A 98 24.81 12.23 1.37
N GLY A 99 23.69 12.59 1.99
CA GLY A 99 22.99 13.83 1.69
C GLY A 99 23.84 15.05 2.04
N ASP A 100 23.69 16.13 1.25
CA ASP A 100 24.33 17.42 1.49
C ASP A 100 23.41 18.33 2.31
N GLY A 101 23.78 18.60 3.55
CA GLY A 101 22.98 19.39 4.50
C GLY A 101 21.76 18.67 5.08
N ILE A 102 21.14 17.75 4.34
CA ILE A 102 19.95 16.99 4.74
C ILE A 102 20.28 15.50 4.64
N ASP A 103 19.90 14.72 5.65
CA ASP A 103 20.15 13.27 5.71
C ASP A 103 18.89 12.43 5.88
N TYR A 104 17.74 13.02 5.57
CA TYR A 104 16.43 12.37 5.55
C TYR A 104 15.58 12.87 4.37
N ALA A 105 14.59 12.07 3.95
CA ALA A 105 13.58 12.45 3.00
C ALA A 105 12.19 12.15 3.60
N ASN A 106 11.28 13.12 3.52
CA ASN A 106 9.89 12.94 3.92
C ASN A 106 9.15 12.17 2.85
N LEU A 107 8.28 11.27 3.26
CA LEU A 107 7.51 10.41 2.38
C LEU A 107 6.02 10.70 2.49
N LYS A 108 5.35 10.69 1.34
CA LYS A 108 3.91 10.70 1.24
C LYS A 108 3.41 9.58 0.31
N PRO A 109 2.13 9.20 0.40
CA PRO A 109 1.54 8.27 -0.55
C PRO A 109 1.58 8.82 -1.97
N ALA A 110 1.95 7.99 -2.95
CA ALA A 110 1.93 8.37 -4.36
C ALA A 110 0.50 8.66 -4.86
N ASN A 111 -0.48 7.94 -4.30
CA ASN A 111 -1.89 8.06 -4.63
C ASN A 111 -2.74 7.97 -3.36
N GLY A 112 -3.92 8.59 -3.38
CA GLY A 112 -4.98 8.33 -2.42
C GLY A 112 -5.60 6.96 -2.65
N PHE A 113 -6.32 6.46 -1.65
CA PHE A 113 -7.09 5.23 -1.76
C PHE A 113 -8.47 5.40 -1.15
N THR A 114 -9.49 5.37 -2.01
CA THR A 114 -10.91 5.44 -1.66
C THR A 114 -11.56 4.12 -2.08
N ARG A 115 -12.41 3.56 -1.22
CA ARG A 115 -13.16 2.33 -1.52
C ARG A 115 -14.55 2.41 -0.91
N LEU A 116 -15.52 1.73 -1.51
CA LEU A 116 -16.79 1.45 -0.86
C LEU A 116 -16.55 0.56 0.36
N TRP A 117 -17.01 1.03 1.52
CA TRP A 117 -16.77 0.39 2.80
C TRP A 117 -18.05 0.30 3.63
N PRO A 118 -18.29 -0.80 4.38
CA PRO A 118 -19.45 -0.91 5.25
C PRO A 118 -19.45 0.18 6.33
N VAL A 119 -20.59 0.81 6.55
CA VAL A 119 -20.76 1.92 7.52
C VAL A 119 -20.56 1.47 8.98
N ASP A 120 -20.77 0.19 9.26
CA ASP A 120 -20.62 -0.44 10.58
C ASP A 120 -19.19 -0.87 10.91
N ILE A 121 -18.26 -0.76 9.95
CA ILE A 121 -16.85 -1.11 10.14
C ILE A 121 -16.00 0.15 10.18
N SER A 122 -15.31 0.37 11.30
CA SER A 122 -14.43 1.51 11.47
C SER A 122 -13.24 1.50 10.50
N VAL A 123 -12.90 2.65 9.93
CA VAL A 123 -11.65 2.83 9.15
C VAL A 123 -10.41 2.52 10.00
N ASN A 124 -10.50 2.74 11.31
CA ASN A 124 -9.41 2.47 12.25
C ASN A 124 -9.13 0.97 12.44
N ASP A 125 -10.05 0.09 12.02
CA ASP A 125 -9.82 -1.35 12.02
C ASP A 125 -8.92 -1.80 10.86
N VAL A 126 -8.63 -0.90 9.92
CA VAL A 126 -7.69 -1.15 8.82
C VAL A 126 -6.29 -0.72 9.23
N GLU A 127 -5.40 -1.70 9.39
CA GLU A 127 -4.02 -1.47 9.75
C GLU A 127 -3.23 -0.88 8.57
N LYS A 128 -2.45 0.19 8.82
CA LYS A 128 -1.53 0.78 7.83
C LYS A 128 -0.11 0.29 8.12
N LYS A 129 0.36 -0.69 7.37
CA LYS A 129 1.73 -1.23 7.46
C LYS A 129 2.66 -0.45 6.55
N ILE A 130 3.58 0.31 7.15
CA ILE A 130 4.54 1.14 6.43
C ILE A 130 5.89 0.45 6.43
N THR A 131 6.40 0.17 5.22
CA THR A 131 7.74 -0.36 4.99
C THR A 131 8.54 0.65 4.19
N VAL A 132 9.64 1.16 4.74
CA VAL A 132 10.58 2.04 4.04
C VAL A 132 11.79 1.24 3.57
N TYR A 133 12.42 1.67 2.48
CA TYR A 133 13.59 1.00 1.96
C TYR A 133 14.82 1.27 2.82
N ASP A 134 15.59 0.23 3.08
CA ASP A 134 16.86 0.35 3.76
C ASP A 134 17.95 0.90 2.83
N ASN A 135 18.96 1.56 3.43
CA ASN A 135 20.17 2.03 2.73
C ASN A 135 19.90 2.99 1.57
N VAL A 136 18.92 3.87 1.70
CA VAL A 136 18.71 4.95 0.73
C VAL A 136 19.93 5.85 0.65
N VAL A 137 20.38 6.15 -0.57
CA VAL A 137 21.62 6.89 -0.86
C VAL A 137 21.29 8.10 -1.74
N ALA A 138 21.80 9.28 -1.36
CA ALA A 138 21.68 10.48 -2.19
C ALA A 138 22.42 10.31 -3.54
N PRO A 139 21.93 10.92 -4.66
CA PRO A 139 20.82 11.88 -4.66
C PRO A 139 19.46 11.21 -4.56
N VAL A 140 18.47 11.92 -4.00
CA VAL A 140 17.06 11.56 -3.99
C VAL A 140 16.28 12.71 -4.63
N GLU A 141 15.45 12.42 -5.60
CA GLU A 141 14.58 13.41 -6.23
C GLU A 141 13.15 13.34 -5.66
N VAL A 142 12.42 14.44 -5.80
CA VAL A 142 10.99 14.46 -5.45
C VAL A 142 10.24 13.50 -6.37
N GLY A 143 9.45 12.58 -5.79
CA GLY A 143 8.74 11.54 -6.52
C GLY A 143 9.44 10.18 -6.55
N ASP A 144 10.70 10.08 -6.07
CA ASP A 144 11.38 8.79 -5.95
C ASP A 144 10.63 7.88 -4.97
N VAL A 145 10.40 6.63 -5.37
CA VAL A 145 9.74 5.62 -4.53
C VAL A 145 10.76 5.10 -3.52
N LEU A 146 10.50 5.34 -2.24
CA LEU A 146 11.40 4.97 -1.15
C LEU A 146 10.76 4.07 -0.09
N GLY A 147 9.55 3.60 -0.35
CA GLY A 147 8.84 2.69 0.53
C GLY A 147 7.48 2.30 -0.01
N LYS A 148 6.72 1.57 0.79
CA LYS A 148 5.33 1.20 0.50
C LYS A 148 4.49 1.20 1.76
N MET A 149 3.20 1.44 1.59
CA MET A 149 2.14 1.31 2.59
C MET A 149 1.20 0.19 2.15
N GLU A 150 0.95 -0.77 3.02
CA GLU A 150 -0.07 -1.79 2.84
C GLU A 150 -1.23 -1.50 3.79
N LEU A 151 -2.44 -1.50 3.24
CA LEU A 151 -3.67 -1.44 4.01
C LEU A 151 -4.13 -2.88 4.26
N VAL A 152 -4.23 -3.27 5.53
CA VAL A 152 -4.54 -4.65 5.91
C VAL A 152 -5.79 -4.68 6.77
N TYR A 153 -6.78 -5.50 6.40
CA TYR A 153 -7.99 -5.74 7.18
C TYR A 153 -8.17 -7.24 7.40
N LYS A 154 -8.30 -7.67 8.65
CA LYS A 154 -8.44 -9.08 9.03
C LYS A 154 -7.41 -10.02 8.39
N GLY A 155 -6.18 -9.51 8.18
CA GLY A 155 -5.09 -10.28 7.58
C GLY A 155 -5.03 -10.24 6.05
N GLU A 156 -6.01 -9.66 5.38
CA GLU A 156 -6.03 -9.49 3.93
C GLU A 156 -5.50 -8.10 3.53
N VAL A 157 -4.67 -8.05 2.50
CA VAL A 157 -4.15 -6.80 1.93
C VAL A 157 -5.20 -6.20 1.01
N LEU A 158 -5.78 -5.07 1.40
CA LEU A 158 -6.78 -4.34 0.61
C LEU A 158 -6.16 -3.53 -0.52
N ALA A 159 -4.98 -2.94 -0.25
CA ALA A 159 -4.23 -2.14 -1.21
C ALA A 159 -2.75 -2.05 -0.81
N THR A 160 -1.89 -1.85 -1.81
CA THR A 160 -0.48 -1.49 -1.64
C THR A 160 -0.24 -0.19 -2.38
N ILE A 161 0.31 0.81 -1.68
CA ILE A 161 0.51 2.17 -2.19
C ILE A 161 1.99 2.51 -2.02
N ASP A 162 2.61 2.96 -3.10
CA ASP A 162 4.01 3.43 -3.06
C ASP A 162 4.12 4.70 -2.22
N LEU A 163 5.22 4.81 -1.47
CA LEU A 163 5.58 6.00 -0.73
C LEU A 163 6.69 6.74 -1.49
N VAL A 164 6.40 7.98 -1.85
CA VAL A 164 7.30 8.81 -2.66
C VAL A 164 7.89 9.95 -1.84
N SER A 165 9.13 10.32 -2.18
CA SER A 165 9.81 11.44 -1.56
C SER A 165 9.13 12.77 -1.89
N THR A 166 8.92 13.61 -0.88
CA THR A 166 8.56 15.03 -1.03
C THR A 166 9.78 15.94 -0.95
N THR A 167 10.94 15.40 -0.57
CA THR A 167 12.17 16.13 -0.30
C THR A 167 13.22 15.77 -1.34
N LYS A 168 13.83 16.78 -1.96
CA LYS A 168 15.03 16.60 -2.76
C LYS A 168 16.26 16.57 -1.84
N VAL A 169 17.11 15.56 -1.99
CA VAL A 169 18.37 15.42 -1.22
C VAL A 169 19.54 15.33 -2.18
N GLU A 170 20.33 16.38 -2.26
CA GLU A 170 21.56 16.40 -3.08
C GLU A 170 22.66 15.53 -2.47
N ARG A 171 23.57 15.03 -3.31
CA ARG A 171 24.68 14.20 -2.85
C ARG A 171 25.89 15.01 -2.41
N SER A 172 26.35 14.84 -1.18
CA SER A 172 27.57 15.43 -0.67
C SER A 172 28.81 14.73 -1.22
N GLN A 173 29.57 15.45 -2.04
CA GLN A 173 30.83 14.95 -2.58
C GLN A 173 31.88 14.71 -1.46
N VAL A 174 31.85 15.50 -0.40
CA VAL A 174 32.78 15.38 0.74
C VAL A 174 32.49 14.11 1.53
N LYS A 175 31.25 13.90 1.95
CA LYS A 175 30.86 12.69 2.71
C LYS A 175 31.13 11.39 1.93
N ALA A 176 30.88 11.39 0.61
CA ALA A 176 31.19 10.26 -0.25
C ALA A 176 32.71 9.95 -0.30
N LYS A 177 33.56 10.97 -0.50
CA LYS A 177 35.01 10.81 -0.50
C LYS A 177 35.55 10.37 0.85
N VAL A 178 35.04 10.92 1.95
CA VAL A 178 35.44 10.53 3.31
C VAL A 178 35.17 9.06 3.59
N LYS A 179 34.02 8.53 3.16
CA LYS A 179 33.74 7.10 3.35
C LYS A 179 34.67 6.21 2.53
N ILE A 180 34.97 6.58 1.27
CA ILE A 180 35.90 5.83 0.44
C ILE A 180 37.25 5.80 1.12
N ALA A 181 37.73 6.95 1.59
CA ALA A 181 39.02 7.04 2.34
C ALA A 181 38.97 6.17 3.61
N LYS A 182 37.91 6.27 4.42
CA LYS A 182 37.76 5.46 5.64
C LYS A 182 37.74 3.96 5.33
N SER A 183 37.01 3.53 4.33
CA SER A 183 36.97 2.13 3.88
C SER A 183 38.36 1.64 3.43
N TYR A 184 39.14 2.49 2.75
CA TYR A 184 40.51 2.16 2.37
C TYR A 184 41.41 1.94 3.59
N PHE A 185 41.37 2.85 4.58
CA PHE A 185 42.14 2.72 5.82
C PHE A 185 41.71 1.53 6.70
N GLU A 186 40.47 1.14 6.67
CA GLU A 186 39.93 -0.01 7.40
C GLU A 186 40.19 -1.35 6.68
N SER A 187 40.60 -1.32 5.42
CA SER A 187 40.82 -2.53 4.63
C SER A 187 41.97 -3.37 5.16
N SER A 188 41.85 -4.69 5.10
CA SER A 188 42.91 -5.62 5.49
C SER A 188 44.15 -5.42 4.67
N VAL A 189 44.02 -5.06 3.39
CA VAL A 189 45.15 -4.79 2.50
C VAL A 189 45.99 -3.60 3.00
N PHE A 190 45.32 -2.47 3.37
CA PHE A 190 46.02 -1.31 3.92
C PHE A 190 46.73 -1.64 5.23
N LYS A 191 46.10 -2.37 6.14
CA LYS A 191 46.70 -2.76 7.43
C LYS A 191 47.92 -3.65 7.23
N VAL A 192 47.86 -4.62 6.32
CA VAL A 192 49.01 -5.51 5.99
C VAL A 192 50.13 -4.72 5.35
N THR A 193 49.85 -3.85 4.37
CA THR A 193 50.88 -3.04 3.70
C THR A 193 51.52 -2.06 4.67
N LEU A 194 50.78 -1.44 5.58
CA LEU A 194 51.30 -0.56 6.61
C LEU A 194 52.22 -1.31 7.59
N THR A 195 51.82 -2.52 8.00
CA THR A 195 52.62 -3.37 8.89
C THR A 195 53.96 -3.76 8.24
N ILE A 196 53.93 -4.14 6.95
CA ILE A 196 55.16 -4.43 6.20
C ILE A 196 56.06 -3.20 6.09
N LEU A 197 55.48 -2.02 5.80
CA LEU A 197 56.24 -0.78 5.70
C LEU A 197 56.95 -0.42 7.02
N ILE A 198 56.24 -0.53 8.15
CA ILE A 198 56.78 -0.30 9.49
C ILE A 198 57.95 -1.28 9.78
N ALA A 199 57.77 -2.58 9.47
CA ALA A 199 58.80 -3.59 9.65
C ALA A 199 60.06 -3.25 8.83
N LEU A 200 59.91 -2.82 7.58
CA LEU A 200 61.06 -2.41 6.74
C LEU A 200 61.77 -1.19 7.29
N ILE A 201 61.04 -0.20 7.82
CA ILE A 201 61.64 0.99 8.46
C ILE A 201 62.45 0.60 9.70
N VAL A 202 61.92 -0.32 10.53
CA VAL A 202 62.62 -0.82 11.73
C VAL A 202 63.91 -1.57 11.32
N ILE A 203 63.82 -2.46 10.36
CA ILE A 203 65.00 -3.22 9.85
C ILE A 203 66.04 -2.25 9.31
N TYR A 204 65.65 -1.27 8.50
CA TYR A 204 66.55 -0.25 7.97
C TYR A 204 67.28 0.54 9.10
N SER A 205 66.50 0.96 10.11
CA SER A 205 67.00 1.71 11.26
C SER A 205 68.06 0.91 12.04
N VAL A 206 67.79 -0.39 12.29
CA VAL A 206 68.68 -1.30 12.99
C VAL A 206 70.00 -1.46 12.18
N ILE A 207 69.92 -1.70 10.88
CA ILE A 207 71.10 -1.82 10.01
C ILE A 207 71.93 -0.50 9.99
N HIS A 208 71.20 0.62 9.92
CA HIS A 208 71.88 1.94 9.92
C HIS A 208 72.63 2.22 11.23
N ILE A 209 72.02 1.94 12.39
CA ILE A 209 72.67 2.07 13.70
C ILE A 209 73.91 1.16 13.83
N ALA A 210 73.79 -0.12 13.41
CA ALA A 210 74.87 -1.08 13.42
C ALA A 210 76.09 -0.62 12.54
N LYS A 211 75.80 -0.02 11.37
CA LYS A 211 76.84 0.56 10.51
C LYS A 211 77.53 1.74 11.18
N ILE A 212 76.77 2.60 11.86
CA ILE A 212 77.33 3.75 12.59
C ILE A 212 78.26 3.27 13.74
N GLN A 213 77.80 2.33 14.57
CA GLN A 213 78.63 1.78 15.69
C GLN A 213 79.88 1.13 15.18
N LYS A 214 79.84 0.39 14.07
CA LYS A 214 81.03 -0.21 13.46
C LYS A 214 82.06 0.83 12.94
N LYS A 215 81.58 2.04 12.59
CA LYS A 215 82.49 3.16 12.16
C LYS A 215 83.15 3.83 13.31
N TYR A 216 82.58 3.89 14.51
CA TYR A 216 83.17 4.52 15.71
C TYR A 216 83.97 3.56 16.57
N MET A 217 83.96 2.24 16.31
CA MET A 217 84.77 1.23 16.98
C MET A 217 86.08 0.86 16.21
N LYS A 218 86.34 1.57 15.11
CA LYS A 218 87.65 1.55 14.43
C LYS A 218 88.33 2.86 14.68
#